data_2541f990378033c3560273f2f6772f08
#
_entry.id   2541f990378033c3560273f2f6772f08
#
_cell.length_a   1.000
_cell.length_b   1.000
_cell.length_c   1.000
_cell.angle_alpha   90.00
_cell.angle_beta   90.00
_cell.angle_gamma   90.00
#
_symmetry.space_group_name_H-M   'P 1'
#
loop_
_entity.id
_entity.type
_entity.pdbx_description
1 polymer ?
#
loop_
_entity_poly.entity_id
_entity_poly.type
_entity_poly.pdbx_seq_one_letter_code
_entity_poly.pdbx_strand_id
1 'polypeptide(L)'
;MKKTYEPETKSTIEQVIDVFNDYIRTSTHFELLWSDKVGYIYISIDNVQGSIGDTGCCVVNCGEELFDKLVWELAVDIMEEVGHTIDPTEATLLERREIERRIHPYLEQLPAYQDRLQRVFTREK
;
A
#
# COMPACT_ATOMS: atom_id res chain seq x y z
N MET A 1 27.02 -4.05 12.21
CA MET A 1 26.10 -4.04 13.34
C MET A 1 24.66 -4.11 12.86
N LYS A 2 23.89 -4.92 13.56
CA LYS A 2 22.50 -5.12 13.18
C LYS A 2 21.65 -3.95 13.67
N LYS A 3 20.80 -3.43 12.80
CA LYS A 3 19.86 -2.40 13.22
C LYS A 3 18.82 -2.99 14.17
N THR A 4 18.54 -2.26 15.22
CA THR A 4 17.54 -2.68 16.19
C THR A 4 16.22 -1.98 15.90
N TYR A 5 15.15 -2.75 15.85
CA TYR A 5 13.80 -2.24 15.70
C TYR A 5 13.05 -2.43 16.99
N GLU A 6 12.06 -1.59 17.19
CA GLU A 6 11.06 -1.92 18.19
C GLU A 6 10.32 -3.16 17.68
N PRO A 7 10.26 -4.22 18.49
CA PRO A 7 9.70 -5.50 18.00
C PRO A 7 8.30 -5.38 17.41
N GLU A 8 7.46 -4.54 17.98
CA GLU A 8 6.09 -4.37 17.50
C GLU A 8 6.06 -3.77 16.11
N THR A 9 6.85 -2.72 15.86
CA THR A 9 6.90 -2.07 14.56
C THR A 9 7.38 -3.01 13.49
N LYS A 10 8.48 -3.74 13.75
CA LYS A 10 9.02 -4.67 12.78
C LYS A 10 8.03 -5.80 12.48
N SER A 11 7.44 -6.37 13.52
CA SER A 11 6.49 -7.46 13.38
C SER A 11 5.28 -7.03 12.55
N THR A 12 4.76 -5.83 12.83
CA THR A 12 3.58 -5.32 12.12
C THR A 12 3.88 -5.07 10.64
N ILE A 13 5.04 -4.48 10.33
CA ILE A 13 5.46 -4.27 8.94
C ILE A 13 5.57 -5.61 8.23
N GLU A 14 6.20 -6.58 8.85
CA GLU A 14 6.41 -7.90 8.23
C GLU A 14 5.09 -8.63 8.01
N GLN A 15 4.12 -8.47 8.91
CA GLN A 15 2.79 -9.05 8.71
C GLN A 15 2.11 -8.47 7.47
N VAL A 16 2.20 -7.15 7.30
CA VAL A 16 1.61 -6.49 6.13
C VAL A 16 2.30 -6.98 4.85
N ILE A 17 3.63 -7.10 4.87
CA ILE A 17 4.38 -7.61 3.73
C ILE A 17 3.93 -9.02 3.39
N ASP A 18 3.78 -9.90 4.38
CA ASP A 18 3.34 -11.27 4.13
C ASP A 18 1.96 -11.32 3.48
N VAL A 19 1.03 -10.54 3.99
CA VAL A 19 -0.35 -10.54 3.49
C VAL A 19 -0.42 -10.02 2.06
N PHE A 20 0.33 -8.97 1.75
CA PHE A 20 0.32 -8.34 0.43
C PHE A 20 1.42 -8.84 -0.50
N ASN A 21 2.10 -9.94 -0.13
CA ASN A 21 3.28 -10.40 -0.85
C ASN A 21 3.05 -10.56 -2.36
N ASP A 22 1.94 -11.15 -2.76
CA ASP A 22 1.65 -11.33 -4.18
C ASP A 22 1.55 -10.01 -4.90
N TYR A 23 0.84 -9.05 -4.30
CA TYR A 23 0.68 -7.73 -4.90
C TYR A 23 2.01 -6.99 -4.97
N ILE A 24 2.79 -7.02 -3.89
CA ILE A 24 4.10 -6.36 -3.86
C ILE A 24 5.01 -6.88 -4.96
N ARG A 25 5.01 -8.20 -5.17
CA ARG A 25 5.88 -8.82 -6.16
C ARG A 25 5.46 -8.54 -7.59
N THR A 26 4.18 -8.33 -7.83
CA THR A 26 3.67 -8.19 -9.20
C THR A 26 3.44 -6.75 -9.61
N SER A 27 3.40 -5.81 -8.66
CA SER A 27 3.16 -4.42 -9.00
C SER A 27 4.35 -3.81 -9.73
N THR A 28 4.04 -2.99 -10.75
CA THR A 28 5.06 -2.25 -11.48
C THR A 28 5.11 -0.78 -11.07
N HIS A 29 4.23 -0.36 -10.15
CA HIS A 29 4.10 1.04 -9.75
C HIS A 29 4.95 1.39 -8.54
N PHE A 30 5.45 0.41 -7.83
CA PHE A 30 6.27 0.66 -6.66
C PHE A 30 7.17 -0.53 -6.37
N GLU A 31 8.15 -0.27 -5.50
CA GLU A 31 9.03 -1.31 -5.00
C GLU A 31 9.23 -1.12 -3.51
N LEU A 32 9.39 -2.22 -2.78
CA LEU A 32 9.67 -2.19 -1.35
C LEU A 32 11.05 -2.80 -1.13
N LEU A 33 11.96 -2.01 -0.55
CA LEU A 33 13.35 -2.41 -0.35
C LEU A 33 13.69 -2.41 1.13
N TRP A 34 14.69 -3.19 1.47
CA TRP A 34 15.23 -3.23 2.81
C TRP A 34 16.60 -2.55 2.85
N SER A 35 16.78 -1.68 3.84
CA SER A 35 18.06 -1.04 4.12
C SER A 35 18.46 -1.34 5.54
N ASP A 36 19.70 -1.80 5.74
CA ASP A 36 20.21 -2.06 7.08
C ASP A 36 20.26 -0.80 7.94
N LYS A 37 20.28 0.35 7.31
CA LYS A 37 20.44 1.60 8.05
C LYS A 37 19.11 2.25 8.43
N VAL A 38 18.11 2.15 7.57
CA VAL A 38 16.86 2.86 7.80
C VAL A 38 15.62 1.97 7.82
N GLY A 39 15.75 0.68 7.48
CA GLY A 39 14.63 -0.24 7.47
C GLY A 39 14.00 -0.34 6.10
N TYR A 40 12.68 -0.52 6.06
CA TYR A 40 11.97 -0.67 4.79
C TYR A 40 11.78 0.68 4.11
N ILE A 41 11.99 0.69 2.81
CA ILE A 41 11.85 1.87 1.97
C ILE A 41 10.84 1.56 0.87
N TYR A 42 9.82 2.42 0.76
CA TYR A 42 8.83 2.34 -0.30
C TYR A 42 9.27 3.29 -1.42
N ILE A 43 9.38 2.77 -2.64
CA ILE A 43 9.82 3.55 -3.79
C ILE A 43 8.70 3.57 -4.82
N SER A 44 8.22 4.77 -5.16
CA SER A 44 7.25 4.96 -6.22
C SER A 44 7.97 4.91 -7.57
N ILE A 45 7.39 4.21 -8.53
CA ILE A 45 8.00 4.04 -9.85
C ILE A 45 7.10 4.65 -10.92
N ASP A 46 7.69 5.48 -11.77
CA ASP A 46 7.01 6.03 -12.93
C ASP A 46 7.16 5.04 -14.09
N ASN A 47 6.08 4.36 -14.41
CA ASN A 47 6.11 3.34 -15.46
C ASN A 47 6.38 3.90 -16.85
N VAL A 48 6.01 5.14 -17.09
CA VAL A 48 6.21 5.76 -18.40
C VAL A 48 7.69 5.99 -18.66
N GLN A 49 8.41 6.46 -17.64
CA GLN A 49 9.82 6.78 -17.76
C GLN A 49 10.74 5.70 -17.23
N GLY A 50 10.20 4.74 -16.50
CA GLY A 50 11.00 3.69 -15.88
C GLY A 50 11.94 4.20 -14.80
N SER A 51 11.56 5.27 -14.12
CA SER A 51 12.37 5.89 -13.09
C SER A 51 11.56 6.10 -11.82
N ILE A 52 12.19 6.64 -10.78
CA ILE A 52 11.49 6.98 -9.54
C ILE A 52 10.44 8.03 -9.84
N GLY A 53 9.21 7.78 -9.40
CA GLY A 53 8.10 8.69 -9.62
C GLY A 53 8.20 9.98 -8.82
N ASP A 54 7.24 10.87 -9.07
CA ASP A 54 7.22 12.20 -8.45
C ASP A 54 7.19 12.14 -6.93
N THR A 55 6.55 11.13 -6.36
CA THR A 55 6.50 10.98 -4.91
C THR A 55 7.82 10.46 -4.34
N GLY A 56 8.74 10.01 -5.21
CA GLY A 56 10.06 9.57 -4.80
C GLY A 56 10.03 8.33 -3.93
N CYS A 57 10.72 8.40 -2.80
CA CYS A 57 10.76 7.28 -1.87
C CYS A 57 10.61 7.78 -0.44
N CYS A 58 10.19 6.86 0.44
CA CYS A 58 10.06 7.18 1.86
C CYS A 58 10.34 5.95 2.72
N VAL A 59 10.82 6.22 3.93
CA VAL A 59 11.01 5.15 4.91
C VAL A 59 9.65 4.79 5.51
N VAL A 60 9.38 3.50 5.58
CA VAL A 60 8.15 2.99 6.19
C VAL A 60 8.39 2.82 7.69
N ASN A 61 7.62 3.51 8.51
CA ASN A 61 7.85 3.55 9.95
C ASN A 61 7.06 2.50 10.72
N CYS A 62 5.91 2.08 10.22
CA CYS A 62 5.06 1.11 10.91
C CYS A 62 4.17 0.38 9.91
N GLY A 63 3.50 -0.67 10.42
CA GLY A 63 2.64 -1.48 9.57
C GLY A 63 1.44 -0.71 9.02
N GLU A 64 0.85 0.16 9.83
CA GLU A 64 -0.28 0.98 9.37
C GLU A 64 0.10 1.85 8.20
N GLU A 65 1.28 2.47 8.26
CA GLU A 65 1.76 3.32 7.17
C GLU A 65 1.93 2.51 5.88
N LEU A 66 2.54 1.33 5.99
CA LEU A 66 2.70 0.46 4.83
C LEU A 66 1.35 0.00 4.30
N PHE A 67 0.46 -0.41 5.20
CA PHE A 67 -0.88 -0.83 4.81
C PHE A 67 -1.59 0.25 4.02
N ASP A 68 -1.57 1.48 4.52
CA ASP A 68 -2.25 2.59 3.85
C ASP A 68 -1.68 2.83 2.46
N LYS A 69 -0.37 2.74 2.29
CA LYS A 69 0.25 2.91 0.98
C LYS A 69 -0.13 1.80 0.01
N LEU A 70 -0.09 0.55 0.47
CA LEU A 70 -0.41 -0.58 -0.39
C LEU A 70 -1.88 -0.58 -0.80
N VAL A 71 -2.77 -0.28 0.14
CA VAL A 71 -4.20 -0.22 -0.17
C VAL A 71 -4.51 0.92 -1.12
N TRP A 72 -3.87 2.07 -0.94
CA TRP A 72 -4.04 3.19 -1.87
C TRP A 72 -3.60 2.80 -3.28
N GLU A 73 -2.42 2.19 -3.42
CA GLU A 73 -1.91 1.76 -4.72
C GLU A 73 -2.82 0.74 -5.37
N LEU A 74 -3.29 -0.24 -4.59
CA LEU A 74 -4.19 -1.26 -5.11
C LEU A 74 -5.51 -0.63 -5.55
N ALA A 75 -6.05 0.32 -4.78
CA ALA A 75 -7.27 1.01 -5.15
C ALA A 75 -7.10 1.81 -6.44
N VAL A 76 -5.96 2.47 -6.60
CA VAL A 76 -5.65 3.20 -7.85
C VAL A 76 -5.59 2.23 -9.02
N ASP A 77 -4.93 1.07 -8.85
CA ASP A 77 -4.86 0.06 -9.91
C ASP A 77 -6.25 -0.44 -10.31
N ILE A 78 -7.12 -0.64 -9.33
CA ILE A 78 -8.49 -1.07 -9.61
C ILE A 78 -9.25 0.03 -10.35
N MET A 79 -9.09 1.28 -9.93
CA MET A 79 -9.73 2.41 -10.61
C MET A 79 -9.26 2.54 -12.07
N GLU A 80 -7.99 2.31 -12.33
CA GLU A 80 -7.49 2.31 -13.71
C GLU A 80 -8.19 1.26 -14.56
N GLU A 81 -8.55 0.15 -13.94
CA GLU A 81 -9.16 -0.97 -14.64
C GLU A 81 -10.67 -0.78 -14.87
N VAL A 82 -11.38 -0.27 -13.86
CA VAL A 82 -12.85 -0.27 -13.88
C VAL A 82 -13.48 1.11 -13.78
N GLY A 83 -12.71 2.14 -13.46
CA GLY A 83 -13.24 3.45 -13.14
C GLY A 83 -13.15 4.45 -14.27
N HIS A 84 -13.71 5.62 -14.04
CA HIS A 84 -13.62 6.75 -14.95
C HIS A 84 -12.45 7.66 -14.60
N THR A 85 -11.87 7.48 -13.44
CA THR A 85 -10.73 8.23 -12.94
C THR A 85 -9.85 7.28 -12.13
N ILE A 86 -8.62 7.67 -11.90
CA ILE A 86 -7.71 6.87 -11.07
C ILE A 86 -7.74 7.31 -9.61
N ASP A 87 -8.56 8.29 -9.25
CA ASP A 87 -8.61 8.82 -7.88
C ASP A 87 -9.70 8.08 -7.08
N PRO A 88 -9.31 7.24 -6.11
CA PRO A 88 -10.29 6.50 -5.31
C PRO A 88 -11.25 7.39 -4.52
N THR A 89 -10.85 8.63 -4.20
CA THR A 89 -11.74 9.53 -3.47
C THR A 89 -12.92 9.98 -4.30
N GLU A 90 -12.85 9.81 -5.63
CA GLU A 90 -13.92 10.15 -6.54
C GLU A 90 -14.67 8.92 -7.05
N ALA A 91 -14.43 7.78 -6.44
CA ALA A 91 -15.06 6.53 -6.85
C ALA A 91 -16.58 6.58 -6.66
N THR A 92 -17.30 6.06 -7.66
CA THR A 92 -18.75 5.87 -7.53
C THR A 92 -19.01 4.74 -6.53
N LEU A 93 -20.26 4.57 -6.13
CA LEU A 93 -20.62 3.49 -5.20
C LEU A 93 -20.23 2.12 -5.77
N LEU A 94 -20.46 1.89 -7.06
CA LEU A 94 -20.11 0.63 -7.68
C LEU A 94 -18.61 0.41 -7.71
N GLU A 95 -17.86 1.45 -8.00
CA GLU A 95 -16.40 1.39 -8.00
C GLU A 95 -15.86 1.11 -6.59
N ARG A 96 -16.43 1.76 -5.57
CA ARG A 96 -16.04 1.49 -4.18
C ARG A 96 -16.30 0.03 -3.81
N ARG A 97 -17.43 -0.51 -4.23
CA ARG A 97 -17.74 -1.91 -3.93
C ARG A 97 -16.75 -2.87 -4.59
N GLU A 98 -16.31 -2.55 -5.80
CA GLU A 98 -15.32 -3.38 -6.47
C GLU A 98 -13.97 -3.30 -5.76
N ILE A 99 -13.57 -2.12 -5.33
CA ILE A 99 -12.34 -1.94 -4.56
C ILE A 99 -12.43 -2.74 -3.27
N GLU A 100 -13.53 -2.60 -2.54
CA GLU A 100 -13.73 -3.33 -1.29
C GLU A 100 -13.69 -4.84 -1.50
N ARG A 101 -14.32 -5.31 -2.57
CA ARG A 101 -14.36 -6.74 -2.88
C ARG A 101 -12.95 -7.30 -3.12
N ARG A 102 -12.13 -6.57 -3.87
CA ARG A 102 -10.78 -7.05 -4.20
C ARG A 102 -9.81 -6.92 -3.05
N ILE A 103 -10.03 -5.97 -2.16
CA ILE A 103 -9.17 -5.79 -0.99
C ILE A 103 -9.57 -6.70 0.16
N HIS A 104 -10.81 -7.15 0.18
CA HIS A 104 -11.33 -7.97 1.28
C HIS A 104 -10.42 -9.15 1.68
N PRO A 105 -9.86 -9.94 0.75
CA PRO A 105 -9.00 -11.05 1.14
C PRO A 105 -7.78 -10.63 1.97
N TYR A 106 -7.27 -9.44 1.71
CA TYR A 106 -6.15 -8.91 2.50
C TYR A 106 -6.63 -8.46 3.89
N LEU A 107 -7.80 -7.82 3.94
CA LEU A 107 -8.35 -7.35 5.21
C LEU A 107 -8.70 -8.50 6.15
N GLU A 108 -9.14 -9.62 5.62
CA GLU A 108 -9.44 -10.79 6.44
C GLU A 108 -8.23 -11.26 7.23
N GLN A 109 -7.05 -11.07 6.66
CA GLN A 109 -5.80 -11.49 7.29
C GLN A 109 -5.22 -10.41 8.21
N LEU A 110 -5.79 -9.20 8.17
CA LEU A 110 -5.33 -8.07 8.97
C LEU A 110 -6.50 -7.41 9.68
N PRO A 111 -7.18 -8.14 10.59
CA PRO A 111 -8.39 -7.60 11.21
C PRO A 111 -8.20 -6.30 11.97
N ALA A 112 -7.00 -6.04 12.47
CA ALA A 112 -6.71 -4.79 13.18
C ALA A 112 -6.77 -3.56 12.26
N TYR A 113 -6.75 -3.77 10.94
CA TYR A 113 -6.69 -2.68 9.97
C TYR A 113 -7.99 -2.50 9.17
N GLN A 114 -9.04 -3.22 9.52
CA GLN A 114 -10.28 -3.17 8.72
C GLN A 114 -10.84 -1.76 8.57
N ASP A 115 -10.78 -0.97 9.63
CA ASP A 115 -11.33 0.39 9.61
C ASP A 115 -10.50 1.34 8.75
N ARG A 116 -9.27 0.99 8.44
CA ARG A 116 -8.41 1.88 7.68
C ARG A 116 -8.76 1.96 6.21
N LEU A 117 -9.50 0.98 5.69
CA LEU A 117 -9.88 1.00 4.27
C LEU A 117 -10.66 2.26 3.91
N GLN A 118 -11.50 2.75 4.81
CA GLN A 118 -12.31 3.94 4.52
C GLN A 118 -11.47 5.18 4.25
N ARG A 119 -10.24 5.23 4.76
CA ARG A 119 -9.35 6.36 4.54
C ARG A 119 -8.99 6.54 3.06
N VAL A 120 -9.01 5.45 2.29
CA VAL A 120 -8.74 5.49 0.85
C VAL A 120 -9.79 6.36 0.14
N PHE A 121 -11.04 6.25 0.56
CA PHE A 121 -12.14 6.95 -0.10
C PHE A 121 -12.29 8.39 0.36
N THR A 122 -11.79 8.74 1.52
CA THR A 122 -11.86 10.09 2.05
C THR A 122 -10.54 10.84 1.93
N ARG A 123 -9.44 10.09 1.79
CA ARG A 123 -8.09 10.61 1.75
C ARG A 123 -7.82 11.60 2.86
N GLU A 124 -8.07 11.16 4.07
CA GLU A 124 -7.73 11.94 5.24
C GLU A 124 -6.24 12.29 5.25
N LYS A 125 -5.94 13.53 5.48
CA LYS A 125 -4.56 13.98 5.51
C LYS A 125 -4.11 14.26 6.93
#